data_60c299335b7b2e36fa38ed1d0391a505
#
_entry.id   60c299335b7b2e36fa38ed1d0391a505
#
_cell.length_a   1.000
_cell.length_b   1.000
_cell.length_c   1.000
_cell.angle_alpha   90.00
_cell.angle_beta   90.00
_cell.angle_gamma   90.00
#
_symmetry.space_group_name_H-M   'P 1'
#
loop_
_entity.id
_entity.type
_entity.pdbx_description
1 polymer ?
#
loop_
_entity_poly.entity_id
_entity_poly.type
_entity_poly.pdbx_seq_one_letter_code
_entity_poly.pdbx_strand_id
1 'polypeptide(L)'
;MSLPYDLALLQEITETSGVPGYEDRVREVVRRELEPEVDRVRTDAMGNVVGTMEGGDTDVVVAAHMDEIGFMVRHVTDEGFVQVDALGGWDPRVLKAQRVTIHTDDGDVPGLIGSAPPHTLDEEQLESKPEVEDIQIDLGLDAEAATERVSRGDLVTLDQTTERVGDHVTGKALDDRVCLFAMLEAAKRIDDPDVTIHFAATVQEEVGIRGAQTLGFDLDPDLAIALDVTVANDVPGFEPGDHVTELGEGTAIKLKDSSVITNPKVHGRMEEVAEAEDVDYQLEVLPAGGTDTAGFQRARGAIPVGAISVPTRYLHTVTESAHVDDIASTIDLLTAFLESETGDHDYML
;
A
#
# COMPACT_ATOMS: atom_id res chain seq x y z
N MET A 1 -19.82 15.92 7.18
CA MET A 1 -20.11 14.96 8.25
C MET A 1 -18.76 14.53 8.84
N SER A 2 -18.71 14.11 10.10
CA SER A 2 -17.50 13.47 10.65
C SER A 2 -17.35 12.10 10.01
N LEU A 3 -16.13 11.69 9.68
CA LEU A 3 -15.84 10.34 9.22
C LEU A 3 -15.95 9.35 10.39
N PRO A 4 -16.25 8.07 10.14
CA PRO A 4 -16.35 7.04 11.17
C PRO A 4 -14.97 6.51 11.63
N TYR A 5 -13.88 7.10 11.15
CA TYR A 5 -12.51 6.72 11.41
C TYR A 5 -11.60 7.96 11.57
N ASP A 6 -10.37 7.74 12.04
CA ASP A 6 -9.39 8.81 12.33
C ASP A 6 -8.63 9.24 11.07
N LEU A 7 -9.12 10.28 10.38
CA LEU A 7 -8.44 10.84 9.21
C LEU A 7 -7.02 11.38 9.53
N ALA A 8 -6.78 11.83 10.76
CA ALA A 8 -5.45 12.36 11.11
C ALA A 8 -4.40 11.25 11.18
N LEU A 9 -4.78 10.06 11.63
CA LEU A 9 -3.91 8.88 11.57
C LEU A 9 -3.64 8.46 10.13
N LEU A 10 -4.67 8.44 9.26
CA LEU A 10 -4.48 8.14 7.84
C LEU A 10 -3.51 9.13 7.18
N GLN A 11 -3.65 10.43 7.46
CA GLN A 11 -2.71 11.46 6.98
C GLN A 11 -1.29 11.22 7.49
N GLU A 12 -1.11 10.93 8.78
CA GLU A 12 0.20 10.62 9.35
C GLU A 12 0.85 9.42 8.64
N ILE A 13 0.10 8.32 8.44
CA ILE A 13 0.60 7.10 7.82
C ILE A 13 1.00 7.34 6.35
N THR A 14 0.17 8.05 5.57
CA THR A 14 0.44 8.31 4.15
C THR A 14 1.57 9.33 3.92
N GLU A 15 1.73 10.28 4.82
CA GLU A 15 2.77 11.32 4.73
C GLU A 15 4.11 10.86 5.32
N THR A 16 4.12 9.81 6.15
CA THR A 16 5.35 9.23 6.70
C THR A 16 6.10 8.46 5.62
N SER A 17 7.33 8.88 5.32
CA SER A 17 8.16 8.24 4.30
C SER A 17 8.60 6.83 4.70
N GLY A 18 8.60 5.91 3.73
CA GLY A 18 9.02 4.53 3.92
C GLY A 18 9.05 3.79 2.59
N VAL A 19 10.16 3.90 1.85
CA VAL A 19 10.37 3.15 0.60
C VAL A 19 10.82 1.72 0.89
N PRO A 20 10.71 0.78 -0.08
CA PRO A 20 11.06 -0.62 0.13
C PRO A 20 12.43 -0.84 0.78
N GLY A 21 12.45 -1.57 1.91
CA GLY A 21 13.64 -1.86 2.70
C GLY A 21 14.04 -0.79 3.72
N TYR A 22 13.32 0.33 3.77
CA TYR A 22 13.60 1.47 4.65
C TYR A 22 12.30 2.02 5.27
N GLU A 23 11.46 1.13 5.76
CA GLU A 23 10.14 1.43 6.32
C GLU A 23 10.18 1.81 7.81
N ASP A 24 11.37 2.09 8.38
CA ASP A 24 11.56 2.28 9.82
C ASP A 24 10.64 3.33 10.43
N ARG A 25 10.43 4.47 9.74
CA ARG A 25 9.56 5.56 10.22
C ARG A 25 8.09 5.10 10.31
N VAL A 26 7.62 4.38 9.31
CA VAL A 26 6.23 3.84 9.30
C VAL A 26 6.07 2.72 10.31
N ARG A 27 7.09 1.89 10.46
CA ARG A 27 7.13 0.81 11.45
C ARG A 27 6.93 1.34 12.87
N GLU A 28 7.48 2.51 13.18
CA GLU A 28 7.27 3.17 14.48
C GLU A 28 5.79 3.55 14.68
N VAL A 29 5.14 4.08 13.64
CA VAL A 29 3.71 4.41 13.69
C VAL A 29 2.88 3.14 13.88
N VAL A 30 3.13 2.11 13.08
CA VAL A 30 2.42 0.82 13.18
C VAL A 30 2.55 0.20 14.56
N ARG A 31 3.76 0.18 15.12
CA ARG A 31 3.99 -0.34 16.47
C ARG A 31 3.23 0.45 17.53
N ARG A 32 3.26 1.77 17.44
CA ARG A 32 2.53 2.65 18.37
C ARG A 32 1.03 2.35 18.37
N GLU A 33 0.46 2.11 17.19
CA GLU A 33 -0.98 1.84 17.05
C GLU A 33 -1.37 0.41 17.45
N LEU A 34 -0.51 -0.59 17.17
CA LEU A 34 -0.80 -1.99 17.51
C LEU A 34 -0.50 -2.35 18.97
N GLU A 35 0.56 -1.80 19.57
CA GLU A 35 0.98 -2.19 20.92
C GLU A 35 -0.12 -2.13 22.01
N PRO A 36 -1.06 -1.16 22.00
CA PRO A 36 -2.15 -1.12 22.98
C PRO A 36 -3.28 -2.11 22.71
N GLU A 37 -3.40 -2.64 21.48
CA GLU A 37 -4.56 -3.40 21.00
C GLU A 37 -4.32 -4.92 20.95
N VAL A 38 -3.05 -5.36 21.04
CA VAL A 38 -2.67 -6.77 20.85
C VAL A 38 -1.81 -7.29 22.00
N ASP A 39 -1.77 -8.61 22.20
CA ASP A 39 -1.01 -9.23 23.30
C ASP A 39 0.50 -9.12 23.15
N ARG A 40 0.98 -9.12 21.90
CA ARG A 40 2.41 -8.98 21.59
C ARG A 40 2.65 -8.35 20.24
N VAL A 41 3.74 -7.58 20.11
CA VAL A 41 4.24 -7.05 18.85
C VAL A 41 5.67 -7.49 18.64
N ARG A 42 5.99 -8.03 17.46
CA ARG A 42 7.35 -8.38 17.04
C ARG A 42 7.70 -7.76 15.70
N THR A 43 9.00 -7.61 15.45
CA THR A 43 9.53 -7.28 14.13
C THR A 43 10.46 -8.42 13.71
N ASP A 44 10.31 -8.90 12.47
CA ASP A 44 11.17 -9.95 11.93
C ASP A 44 12.45 -9.39 11.29
N ALA A 45 13.26 -10.28 10.72
CA ALA A 45 14.55 -9.91 10.11
C ALA A 45 14.38 -9.15 8.77
N MET A 46 13.22 -9.23 8.12
CA MET A 46 12.91 -8.43 6.93
C MET A 46 12.43 -7.03 7.28
N GLY A 47 11.91 -6.84 8.50
CA GLY A 47 11.30 -5.61 8.95
C GLY A 47 9.77 -5.65 9.01
N ASN A 48 9.12 -6.79 8.69
CA ASN A 48 7.69 -6.94 8.91
C ASN A 48 7.35 -6.74 10.39
N VAL A 49 6.26 -6.03 10.68
CA VAL A 49 5.72 -5.90 12.03
C VAL A 49 4.51 -6.82 12.18
N VAL A 50 4.50 -7.63 13.22
CA VAL A 50 3.37 -8.52 13.51
C VAL A 50 2.86 -8.24 14.89
N GLY A 51 1.63 -7.74 14.98
CA GLY A 51 0.83 -7.68 16.20
C GLY A 51 -0.01 -8.95 16.31
N THR A 52 0.08 -9.66 17.42
CA THR A 52 -0.71 -10.88 17.66
C THR A 52 -1.73 -10.64 18.75
N MET A 53 -2.99 -10.89 18.43
CA MET A 53 -4.11 -10.97 19.37
C MET A 53 -4.42 -12.46 19.55
N GLU A 54 -4.22 -12.95 20.77
CA GLU A 54 -4.35 -14.37 21.09
C GLU A 54 -5.83 -14.76 21.18
N GLY A 55 -6.20 -15.90 20.61
CA GLY A 55 -7.53 -16.48 20.62
C GLY A 55 -7.47 -18.00 20.63
N GLY A 56 -8.22 -18.66 19.75
CA GLY A 56 -8.22 -20.12 19.61
C GLY A 56 -6.99 -20.72 18.95
N ASP A 57 -7.08 -21.99 18.61
CA ASP A 57 -5.96 -22.76 18.01
C ASP A 57 -5.76 -22.50 16.51
N THR A 58 -6.68 -21.79 15.83
CA THR A 58 -6.59 -21.41 14.42
C THR A 58 -5.88 -20.08 14.27
N ASP A 59 -4.85 -20.05 13.42
CA ASP A 59 -4.07 -18.84 13.13
C ASP A 59 -4.55 -18.16 11.85
N VAL A 60 -5.01 -16.91 11.96
CA VAL A 60 -5.41 -16.06 10.84
C VAL A 60 -4.45 -14.91 10.69
N VAL A 61 -3.88 -14.72 9.50
CA VAL A 61 -3.06 -13.53 9.17
C VAL A 61 -3.89 -12.52 8.40
N VAL A 62 -3.81 -11.27 8.83
CA VAL A 62 -4.26 -10.10 8.06
C VAL A 62 -3.04 -9.28 7.71
N ALA A 63 -2.83 -8.98 6.44
CA ALA A 63 -1.63 -8.28 5.97
C ALA A 63 -1.96 -7.07 5.11
N ALA A 64 -1.19 -5.99 5.30
CA ALA A 64 -1.14 -4.81 4.46
C ALA A 64 0.30 -4.30 4.40
N HIS A 65 0.76 -3.75 3.26
CA HIS A 65 2.17 -3.37 3.17
C HIS A 65 2.46 -1.94 3.64
N MET A 66 3.66 -1.78 4.21
CA MET A 66 4.14 -0.49 4.73
C MET A 66 4.90 0.34 3.71
N ASP A 67 5.50 -0.29 2.71
CA ASP A 67 6.33 0.43 1.76
C ASP A 67 5.48 1.25 0.79
N GLU A 68 6.07 2.32 0.32
CA GLU A 68 5.56 3.16 -0.77
C GLU A 68 6.57 3.18 -1.91
N ILE A 69 6.13 3.35 -3.15
CA ILE A 69 7.04 3.55 -4.27
C ILE A 69 7.87 4.84 -4.10
N GLY A 70 9.13 4.78 -4.49
CA GLY A 70 10.04 5.91 -4.39
C GLY A 70 11.31 5.68 -5.19
N PHE A 71 12.43 6.24 -4.75
CA PHE A 71 13.69 6.11 -5.47
C PHE A 71 14.87 5.98 -4.51
N MET A 72 15.99 5.52 -5.07
CA MET A 72 17.31 5.53 -4.44
C MET A 72 18.28 6.38 -5.27
N VAL A 73 19.05 7.23 -4.63
CA VAL A 73 20.09 8.03 -5.28
C VAL A 73 21.15 7.11 -5.90
N ARG A 74 21.35 7.26 -7.20
CA ARG A 74 22.37 6.52 -7.96
C ARG A 74 23.65 7.31 -8.12
N HIS A 75 23.54 8.62 -8.37
CA HIS A 75 24.68 9.48 -8.71
C HIS A 75 24.33 10.97 -8.56
N VAL A 76 25.32 11.78 -8.20
CA VAL A 76 25.27 13.25 -8.31
C VAL A 76 26.10 13.65 -9.52
N THR A 77 25.50 14.40 -10.47
CA THR A 77 26.19 14.78 -11.71
C THR A 77 27.20 15.91 -11.50
N ASP A 78 28.08 16.12 -12.48
CA ASP A 78 29.04 17.23 -12.46
C ASP A 78 28.35 18.62 -12.49
N GLU A 79 27.09 18.69 -12.83
CA GLU A 79 26.25 19.91 -12.79
C GLU A 79 25.47 20.07 -11.48
N GLY A 80 25.58 19.13 -10.54
CA GLY A 80 24.91 19.17 -9.23
C GLY A 80 23.49 18.61 -9.20
N PHE A 81 23.06 17.92 -10.25
CA PHE A 81 21.77 17.21 -10.26
C PHE A 81 21.89 15.80 -9.70
N VAL A 82 20.82 15.30 -9.10
CA VAL A 82 20.76 13.93 -8.57
C VAL A 82 20.01 13.02 -9.53
N GLN A 83 20.67 11.92 -9.90
CA GLN A 83 20.08 10.81 -10.65
C GLN A 83 19.66 9.70 -9.72
N VAL A 84 18.53 9.06 -10.02
CA VAL A 84 17.90 8.07 -9.16
C VAL A 84 17.65 6.75 -9.89
N ASP A 85 17.38 5.71 -9.12
CA ASP A 85 16.88 4.42 -9.55
C ASP A 85 15.55 4.15 -8.87
N ALA A 86 14.60 3.50 -9.55
CA ALA A 86 13.26 3.29 -9.03
C ALA A 86 13.24 2.21 -7.92
N LEU A 87 12.44 2.46 -6.90
CA LEU A 87 11.99 1.48 -5.92
C LEU A 87 10.48 1.35 -6.08
N GLY A 88 10.03 0.28 -6.75
CA GLY A 88 8.64 0.08 -7.16
C GLY A 88 8.34 0.55 -8.59
N GLY A 89 7.08 0.47 -8.98
CA GLY A 89 6.64 0.71 -10.36
C GLY A 89 6.22 2.15 -10.63
N TRP A 90 6.96 2.89 -11.45
CA TRP A 90 6.64 4.27 -11.82
C TRP A 90 6.25 4.43 -13.30
N ASP A 91 5.26 5.27 -13.55
CA ASP A 91 5.08 5.91 -14.86
C ASP A 91 5.89 7.20 -14.91
N PRO A 92 6.99 7.29 -15.69
CA PRO A 92 7.83 8.49 -15.71
C PRO A 92 7.10 9.77 -16.12
N ARG A 93 5.92 9.66 -16.74
CA ARG A 93 5.12 10.84 -17.15
C ARG A 93 4.56 11.62 -15.98
N VAL A 94 4.28 10.94 -14.84
CA VAL A 94 3.73 11.59 -13.64
C VAL A 94 4.80 12.24 -12.77
N LEU A 95 6.08 11.96 -13.04
CA LEU A 95 7.20 12.47 -12.24
C LEU A 95 7.61 13.90 -12.58
N LYS A 96 7.19 14.43 -13.74
CA LYS A 96 7.53 15.80 -14.16
C LYS A 96 6.84 16.84 -13.28
N ALA A 97 7.60 17.88 -12.93
CA ALA A 97 7.14 19.01 -12.12
C ALA A 97 6.72 18.63 -10.69
N GLN A 98 7.36 17.60 -10.12
CA GLN A 98 7.13 17.16 -8.74
C GLN A 98 8.16 17.75 -7.78
N ARG A 99 7.77 17.84 -6.51
CA ARG A 99 8.67 18.07 -5.39
C ARG A 99 9.07 16.74 -4.78
N VAL A 100 10.29 16.66 -4.28
CA VAL A 100 10.81 15.46 -3.63
C VAL A 100 11.55 15.83 -2.35
N THR A 101 11.63 14.87 -1.46
CA THR A 101 12.52 14.90 -0.30
C THR A 101 13.55 13.79 -0.43
N ILE A 102 14.84 14.15 -0.35
CA ILE A 102 15.93 13.19 -0.24
C ILE A 102 16.24 13.01 1.23
N HIS A 103 16.13 11.78 1.71
CA HIS A 103 16.37 11.40 3.10
C HIS A 103 17.83 11.00 3.27
N THR A 104 18.59 11.82 4.01
CA THR A 104 20.02 11.59 4.28
C THR A 104 20.27 11.39 5.78
N ASP A 105 21.43 10.90 6.15
CA ASP A 105 21.84 10.73 7.56
C ASP A 105 21.87 12.07 8.32
N ASP A 106 22.14 13.17 7.61
CA ASP A 106 22.24 14.53 8.20
C ASP A 106 20.90 15.28 8.17
N GLY A 107 19.82 14.64 7.69
CA GLY A 107 18.46 15.18 7.60
C GLY A 107 17.95 15.32 6.17
N ASP A 108 16.70 15.72 6.06
CA ASP A 108 15.97 15.77 4.80
C ASP A 108 16.45 16.94 3.92
N VAL A 109 16.65 16.68 2.62
CA VAL A 109 17.07 17.66 1.60
C VAL A 109 15.96 17.80 0.55
N PRO A 110 15.34 19.00 0.39
CA PRO A 110 14.31 19.19 -0.62
C PRO A 110 14.92 19.25 -2.02
N GLY A 111 14.19 18.69 -3.00
CA GLY A 111 14.57 18.72 -4.40
C GLY A 111 13.36 18.93 -5.33
N LEU A 112 13.66 19.18 -6.60
CA LEU A 112 12.66 19.39 -7.64
C LEU A 112 12.93 18.50 -8.84
N ILE A 113 11.92 17.79 -9.31
CA ILE A 113 11.94 17.16 -10.64
C ILE A 113 11.38 18.18 -11.63
N GLY A 114 12.26 18.78 -12.41
CA GLY A 114 11.90 19.83 -13.37
C GLY A 114 11.20 19.29 -14.62
N SER A 115 10.68 20.21 -15.42
CA SER A 115 10.19 19.92 -16.77
C SER A 115 10.58 21.06 -17.70
N ALA A 116 11.34 20.78 -18.76
CA ALA A 116 11.70 21.77 -19.75
C ALA A 116 10.45 22.25 -20.51
N PRO A 117 10.30 23.58 -20.74
CA PRO A 117 9.20 24.10 -21.54
C PRO A 117 9.23 23.56 -22.97
N PRO A 118 8.08 23.19 -23.57
CA PRO A 118 8.05 22.54 -24.90
C PRO A 118 8.74 23.32 -26.01
N HIS A 119 8.73 24.67 -25.95
CA HIS A 119 9.35 25.53 -26.96
C HIS A 119 10.89 25.57 -26.90
N THR A 120 11.50 24.92 -25.90
CA THR A 120 12.97 24.77 -25.80
C THR A 120 13.44 23.37 -26.21
N LEU A 121 12.52 22.47 -26.56
CA LEU A 121 12.78 21.10 -26.95
C LEU A 121 12.73 20.96 -28.47
N ASP A 122 13.56 20.09 -29.05
CA ASP A 122 13.45 19.66 -30.43
C ASP A 122 12.36 18.57 -30.65
N GLU A 123 12.10 18.17 -31.90
CA GLU A 123 11.06 17.18 -32.20
C GLU A 123 11.37 15.82 -31.58
N GLU A 124 12.61 15.38 -31.54
CA GLU A 124 13.04 14.10 -30.98
C GLU A 124 12.81 14.09 -29.45
N GLN A 125 13.15 15.18 -28.77
CA GLN A 125 12.91 15.34 -27.33
C GLN A 125 11.42 15.42 -26.99
N LEU A 126 10.59 16.02 -27.84
CA LEU A 126 9.13 16.10 -27.65
C LEU A 126 8.45 14.73 -27.83
N GLU A 127 8.95 13.90 -28.72
CA GLU A 127 8.43 12.56 -29.01
C GLU A 127 9.03 11.47 -28.10
N SER A 128 10.11 11.77 -27.38
CA SER A 128 10.76 10.82 -26.48
C SER A 128 9.83 10.35 -25.38
N LYS A 129 9.89 9.06 -25.09
CA LYS A 129 9.29 8.50 -23.86
C LYS A 129 10.34 8.60 -22.76
N PRO A 130 10.08 9.35 -21.69
CA PRO A 130 11.04 9.41 -20.60
C PRO A 130 11.12 8.06 -19.88
N GLU A 131 12.31 7.71 -19.42
CA GLU A 131 12.54 6.61 -18.49
C GLU A 131 12.83 7.18 -17.11
N VAL A 132 12.74 6.37 -16.04
CA VAL A 132 13.03 6.86 -14.69
C VAL A 132 14.49 7.30 -14.56
N GLU A 133 15.39 6.62 -15.27
CA GLU A 133 16.83 6.90 -15.28
C GLU A 133 17.17 8.26 -15.92
N ASP A 134 16.24 8.84 -16.69
CA ASP A 134 16.37 10.19 -17.28
C ASP A 134 15.96 11.30 -16.30
N ILE A 135 15.34 10.93 -15.19
CA ILE A 135 14.91 11.89 -14.16
C ILE A 135 16.13 12.49 -13.48
N GLN A 136 16.12 13.81 -13.38
CA GLN A 136 17.12 14.58 -12.67
C GLN A 136 16.46 15.45 -11.61
N ILE A 137 16.94 15.33 -10.39
CA ILE A 137 16.46 16.14 -9.26
C ILE A 137 17.42 17.33 -9.11
N ASP A 138 16.84 18.52 -9.17
CA ASP A 138 17.52 19.79 -8.96
C ASP A 138 17.45 20.16 -7.47
N LEU A 139 18.60 20.33 -6.84
CA LEU A 139 18.71 20.75 -5.44
C LEU A 139 18.93 22.26 -5.31
N GLY A 140 19.10 22.98 -6.43
CA GLY A 140 19.50 24.39 -6.43
C GLY A 140 20.93 24.62 -5.91
N LEU A 141 21.78 23.61 -6.00
CA LEU A 141 23.17 23.59 -5.51
C LEU A 141 24.14 23.35 -6.67
N ASP A 142 25.40 23.77 -6.51
CA ASP A 142 26.47 23.31 -7.39
C ASP A 142 26.91 21.88 -7.04
N ALA A 143 27.74 21.27 -7.88
CA ALA A 143 28.14 19.87 -7.73
C ALA A 143 28.88 19.59 -6.40
N GLU A 144 29.72 20.52 -5.94
CA GLU A 144 30.46 20.36 -4.67
C GLU A 144 29.49 20.34 -3.48
N ALA A 145 28.61 21.33 -3.40
CA ALA A 145 27.59 21.43 -2.34
C ALA A 145 26.56 20.28 -2.40
N ALA A 146 26.17 19.84 -3.60
CA ALA A 146 25.26 18.71 -3.77
C ALA A 146 25.90 17.40 -3.28
N THR A 147 27.17 17.14 -3.63
CA THR A 147 27.91 15.94 -3.21
C THR A 147 28.23 15.93 -1.70
N GLU A 148 28.33 17.10 -1.07
CA GLU A 148 28.47 17.20 0.39
C GLU A 148 27.18 16.85 1.13
N ARG A 149 26.02 17.00 0.48
CA ARG A 149 24.70 16.81 1.09
C ARG A 149 24.04 15.49 0.79
N VAL A 150 24.27 14.94 -0.41
CA VAL A 150 23.57 13.76 -0.93
C VAL A 150 24.57 12.72 -1.36
N SER A 151 24.34 11.50 -0.93
CA SER A 151 25.18 10.34 -1.20
C SER A 151 24.44 9.29 -2.01
N ARG A 152 25.21 8.45 -2.71
CA ARG A 152 24.62 7.24 -3.33
C ARG A 152 24.01 6.34 -2.25
N GLY A 153 22.77 5.93 -2.47
CA GLY A 153 22.01 5.09 -1.55
C GLY A 153 21.03 5.87 -0.69
N ASP A 154 21.10 7.21 -0.67
CA ASP A 154 20.06 8.01 -0.03
C ASP A 154 18.71 7.77 -0.70
N LEU A 155 17.65 7.88 0.06
CA LEU A 155 16.30 7.57 -0.39
C LEU A 155 15.56 8.81 -0.82
N VAL A 156 14.63 8.65 -1.74
CA VAL A 156 13.85 9.79 -2.25
C VAL A 156 12.36 9.43 -2.28
N THR A 157 11.55 10.29 -1.68
CA THR A 157 10.10 10.23 -1.77
C THR A 157 9.54 11.46 -2.46
N LEU A 158 8.38 11.31 -3.11
CA LEU A 158 7.62 12.46 -3.61
C LEU A 158 6.96 13.19 -2.43
N ASP A 159 6.88 14.52 -2.52
CA ASP A 159 6.23 15.36 -1.53
C ASP A 159 4.78 15.61 -1.93
N GLN A 160 3.86 15.07 -1.16
CA GLN A 160 2.44 15.38 -1.26
C GLN A 160 1.75 15.17 0.09
N THR A 161 0.84 16.07 0.42
CA THR A 161 -0.03 15.95 1.59
C THR A 161 -1.28 15.16 1.24
N THR A 162 -1.83 14.48 2.24
CA THR A 162 -3.11 13.78 2.10
C THR A 162 -4.24 14.70 2.52
N GLU A 163 -5.17 14.94 1.60
CA GLU A 163 -6.26 15.88 1.77
C GLU A 163 -7.61 15.24 1.42
N ARG A 164 -8.67 15.81 1.98
CA ARG A 164 -10.03 15.48 1.57
C ARG A 164 -10.48 16.40 0.43
N VAL A 165 -10.86 15.81 -0.70
CA VAL A 165 -11.40 16.51 -1.88
C VAL A 165 -12.81 16.00 -2.15
N GLY A 166 -13.82 16.71 -1.67
CA GLY A 166 -15.21 16.25 -1.71
C GLY A 166 -15.42 15.03 -0.83
N ASP A 167 -15.82 13.92 -1.44
CA ASP A 167 -15.99 12.63 -0.77
C ASP A 167 -14.81 11.68 -1.00
N HIS A 168 -13.71 12.20 -1.52
CA HIS A 168 -12.46 11.45 -1.67
C HIS A 168 -11.40 11.90 -0.68
N VAL A 169 -10.57 10.96 -0.25
CA VAL A 169 -9.25 11.21 0.32
C VAL A 169 -8.24 11.06 -0.81
N THR A 170 -7.34 12.03 -0.99
CA THR A 170 -6.34 12.03 -2.05
C THR A 170 -4.96 12.39 -1.50
N GLY A 171 -3.93 11.73 -2.00
CA GLY A 171 -2.56 11.96 -1.57
C GLY A 171 -1.60 11.02 -2.29
N LYS A 172 -0.37 10.95 -1.81
CA LYS A 172 0.59 9.91 -2.16
C LYS A 172 0.37 8.69 -1.28
N ALA A 173 0.90 7.54 -1.70
CA ALA A 173 1.02 6.34 -0.87
C ALA A 173 -0.31 5.86 -0.23
N LEU A 174 -1.48 6.14 -0.85
CA LEU A 174 -2.69 5.41 -0.48
C LEU A 174 -2.48 3.92 -0.76
N ASP A 175 -1.72 3.60 -1.78
CA ASP A 175 -1.11 2.32 -2.02
C ASP A 175 0.11 2.14 -1.10
N ASP A 176 0.08 1.33 -0.08
CA ASP A 176 -1.05 0.59 0.49
C ASP A 176 -1.40 1.09 1.90
N ARG A 177 -1.03 2.35 2.20
CA ARG A 177 -1.20 2.94 3.52
C ARG A 177 -2.67 3.08 3.94
N VAL A 178 -3.60 3.15 2.97
CA VAL A 178 -5.03 3.17 3.28
C VAL A 178 -5.51 1.81 3.80
N CYS A 179 -4.98 0.71 3.27
CA CYS A 179 -5.29 -0.63 3.76
C CYS A 179 -4.53 -0.95 5.06
N LEU A 180 -3.28 -0.50 5.18
CA LEU A 180 -2.57 -0.54 6.46
C LEU A 180 -3.36 0.18 7.55
N PHE A 181 -3.89 1.37 7.26
CA PHE A 181 -4.76 2.12 8.15
C PHE A 181 -6.04 1.33 8.48
N ALA A 182 -6.70 0.74 7.47
CA ALA A 182 -7.92 -0.06 7.67
C ALA A 182 -7.66 -1.27 8.58
N MET A 183 -6.52 -1.94 8.42
CA MET A 183 -6.08 -3.04 9.30
C MET A 183 -5.90 -2.57 10.76
N LEU A 184 -5.26 -1.41 10.97
CA LEU A 184 -5.07 -0.84 12.31
C LEU A 184 -6.39 -0.44 12.97
N GLU A 185 -7.32 0.15 12.20
CA GLU A 185 -8.66 0.50 12.69
C GLU A 185 -9.51 -0.75 13.01
N ALA A 186 -9.38 -1.83 12.23
CA ALA A 186 -10.03 -3.10 12.56
C ALA A 186 -9.46 -3.72 13.84
N ALA A 187 -8.14 -3.69 14.03
CA ALA A 187 -7.50 -4.18 15.26
C ALA A 187 -8.01 -3.47 16.54
N LYS A 188 -8.34 -2.18 16.44
CA LYS A 188 -8.91 -1.40 17.55
C LYS A 188 -10.36 -1.76 17.90
N ARG A 189 -11.07 -2.45 17.00
CA ARG A 189 -12.49 -2.79 17.16
C ARG A 189 -12.74 -4.20 17.66
N ILE A 190 -11.78 -5.10 17.38
CA ILE A 190 -11.89 -6.52 17.76
C ILE A 190 -11.55 -6.70 19.23
N ASP A 191 -12.37 -7.45 19.96
CA ASP A 191 -12.15 -7.80 21.36
C ASP A 191 -12.45 -9.30 21.57
N ASP A 192 -11.54 -10.03 22.24
CA ASP A 192 -11.66 -11.45 22.61
C ASP A 192 -12.02 -12.37 21.41
N PRO A 193 -11.21 -12.43 20.34
CA PRO A 193 -11.51 -13.21 19.15
C PRO A 193 -11.45 -14.74 19.42
N ASP A 194 -12.28 -15.50 18.70
CA ASP A 194 -12.30 -16.99 18.78
C ASP A 194 -11.11 -17.66 18.09
N VAL A 195 -10.35 -16.92 17.28
CA VAL A 195 -9.13 -17.34 16.57
C VAL A 195 -7.95 -16.46 16.91
N THR A 196 -6.73 -16.97 16.82
CA THR A 196 -5.53 -16.12 16.96
C THR A 196 -5.34 -15.28 15.69
N ILE A 197 -5.29 -13.95 15.84
CA ILE A 197 -5.16 -13.01 14.73
C ILE A 197 -3.75 -12.39 14.73
N HIS A 198 -3.09 -12.45 13.58
CA HIS A 198 -1.82 -11.82 13.32
C HIS A 198 -2.02 -10.62 12.38
N PHE A 199 -2.00 -9.40 12.91
CA PHE A 199 -1.99 -8.16 12.13
C PHE A 199 -0.58 -7.89 11.65
N ALA A 200 -0.34 -8.07 10.36
CA ALA A 200 0.97 -8.05 9.74
C ALA A 200 1.15 -6.84 8.82
N ALA A 201 1.91 -5.86 9.26
CA ALA A 201 2.39 -4.81 8.39
C ALA A 201 3.64 -5.31 7.67
N THR A 202 3.52 -5.59 6.38
CA THR A 202 4.56 -6.19 5.54
C THR A 202 5.47 -5.16 4.93
N VAL A 203 6.59 -5.59 4.36
CA VAL A 203 7.61 -4.74 3.73
C VAL A 203 7.97 -5.24 2.35
N GLN A 204 8.50 -4.33 1.50
CA GLN A 204 9.03 -4.67 0.17
C GLN A 204 8.00 -5.38 -0.72
N GLU A 205 6.72 -5.02 -0.63
CA GLU A 205 5.69 -5.50 -1.54
C GLU A 205 5.99 -5.01 -2.96
N GLU A 206 6.21 -3.71 -3.12
CA GLU A 206 6.42 -2.95 -4.36
C GLU A 206 7.63 -3.42 -5.21
N VAL A 207 8.52 -4.19 -4.61
CA VAL A 207 9.69 -4.77 -5.27
C VAL A 207 9.63 -6.30 -5.34
N GLY A 208 8.43 -6.88 -5.21
CA GLY A 208 8.17 -8.29 -5.47
C GLY A 208 7.68 -9.11 -4.29
N ILE A 209 6.80 -8.56 -3.45
CA ILE A 209 6.04 -9.29 -2.41
C ILE A 209 6.97 -10.01 -1.41
N ARG A 210 8.12 -9.41 -1.09
CA ARG A 210 9.19 -10.12 -0.38
C ARG A 210 8.88 -10.36 1.09
N GLY A 211 8.26 -9.38 1.74
CA GLY A 211 7.88 -9.45 3.15
C GLY A 211 6.86 -10.55 3.40
N ALA A 212 5.76 -10.57 2.65
CA ALA A 212 4.71 -11.57 2.78
C ALA A 212 5.19 -12.99 2.50
N GLN A 213 6.08 -13.17 1.49
CA GLN A 213 6.65 -14.50 1.19
C GLN A 213 7.42 -15.08 2.37
N THR A 214 8.23 -14.27 3.05
CA THR A 214 9.02 -14.72 4.21
C THR A 214 8.13 -14.92 5.43
N LEU A 215 7.17 -14.03 5.63
CA LEU A 215 6.26 -14.05 6.77
C LEU A 215 5.30 -15.25 6.72
N GLY A 216 4.73 -15.56 5.56
CA GLY A 216 3.87 -16.73 5.37
C GLY A 216 4.59 -18.05 5.66
N PHE A 217 5.92 -18.12 5.39
CA PHE A 217 6.73 -19.27 5.77
C PHE A 217 6.99 -19.32 7.28
N ASP A 218 7.17 -18.20 7.94
CA ASP A 218 7.48 -18.09 9.37
C ASP A 218 6.25 -18.36 10.25
N LEU A 219 5.12 -17.75 9.94
CA LEU A 219 3.87 -17.90 10.69
C LEU A 219 3.14 -19.20 10.44
N ASP A 220 3.18 -19.73 9.18
CA ASP A 220 2.45 -20.93 8.76
C ASP A 220 0.94 -20.90 9.12
N PRO A 221 0.20 -19.85 8.76
CA PRO A 221 -1.17 -19.65 9.21
C PRO A 221 -2.15 -20.60 8.51
N ASP A 222 -3.31 -20.82 9.14
CA ASP A 222 -4.41 -21.61 8.58
C ASP A 222 -5.19 -20.84 7.50
N LEU A 223 -5.22 -19.50 7.61
CA LEU A 223 -5.88 -18.59 6.69
C LEU A 223 -5.07 -17.29 6.58
N ALA A 224 -4.97 -16.71 5.37
CA ALA A 224 -4.39 -15.39 5.20
C ALA A 224 -5.31 -14.48 4.36
N ILE A 225 -5.53 -13.27 4.87
CA ILE A 225 -6.27 -12.20 4.21
C ILE A 225 -5.28 -11.07 3.94
N ALA A 226 -5.04 -10.74 2.68
CA ALA A 226 -4.29 -9.54 2.35
C ALA A 226 -5.26 -8.39 2.05
N LEU A 227 -4.93 -7.22 2.57
CA LEU A 227 -5.51 -5.97 2.14
C LEU A 227 -4.54 -5.31 1.17
N ASP A 228 -5.10 -4.68 0.15
CA ASP A 228 -4.34 -3.90 -0.82
C ASP A 228 -5.30 -2.96 -1.56
N VAL A 229 -4.80 -1.96 -2.24
CA VAL A 229 -5.65 -1.15 -3.10
C VAL A 229 -5.99 -1.89 -4.40
N THR A 230 -7.02 -1.43 -5.10
CA THR A 230 -7.32 -1.91 -6.45
C THR A 230 -7.71 -0.78 -7.39
N VAL A 231 -7.62 -1.03 -8.69
CA VAL A 231 -7.84 -0.03 -9.73
C VAL A 231 -9.32 0.35 -9.81
N ALA A 232 -9.65 1.59 -9.45
CA ALA A 232 -10.90 2.23 -9.83
C ALA A 232 -10.67 3.02 -11.12
N ASN A 233 -11.20 2.52 -12.24
CA ASN A 233 -11.06 3.16 -13.55
C ASN A 233 -12.39 3.71 -14.09
N ASP A 234 -13.28 4.08 -13.18
CA ASP A 234 -14.57 4.72 -13.41
C ASP A 234 -14.44 6.23 -13.75
N VAL A 235 -13.49 6.55 -14.61
CA VAL A 235 -13.18 7.91 -15.05
C VAL A 235 -13.50 8.11 -16.53
N PRO A 236 -13.71 9.35 -17.00
CA PRO A 236 -13.97 9.62 -18.42
C PRO A 236 -12.92 8.99 -19.34
N GLY A 237 -13.37 8.20 -20.32
CA GLY A 237 -12.51 7.50 -21.27
C GLY A 237 -12.52 5.98 -21.14
N PHE A 238 -13.16 5.46 -20.11
CA PHE A 238 -13.46 4.03 -19.96
C PHE A 238 -14.95 3.77 -20.11
N GLU A 239 -15.33 2.63 -20.68
CA GLU A 239 -16.72 2.20 -20.74
C GLU A 239 -17.08 1.46 -19.44
N PRO A 240 -18.31 1.57 -18.92
CA PRO A 240 -18.71 0.93 -17.66
C PRO A 240 -18.46 -0.60 -17.61
N GLY A 241 -18.50 -1.28 -18.76
CA GLY A 241 -18.21 -2.72 -18.83
C GLY A 241 -16.71 -3.09 -18.69
N ASP A 242 -15.83 -2.10 -18.73
CA ASP A 242 -14.39 -2.25 -18.58
C ASP A 242 -13.88 -1.79 -17.21
N HIS A 243 -14.78 -1.35 -16.32
CA HIS A 243 -14.42 -0.97 -14.95
C HIS A 243 -14.00 -2.21 -14.15
N VAL A 244 -12.88 -2.11 -13.47
CA VAL A 244 -12.43 -3.12 -12.50
C VAL A 244 -13.20 -2.93 -11.20
N THR A 245 -13.19 -1.69 -10.69
CA THR A 245 -14.01 -1.22 -9.57
C THR A 245 -14.44 0.23 -9.81
N GLU A 246 -15.40 0.70 -9.03
CA GLU A 246 -15.93 2.06 -9.06
C GLU A 246 -15.85 2.67 -7.65
N LEU A 247 -15.52 3.96 -7.54
CA LEU A 247 -15.49 4.64 -6.24
C LEU A 247 -16.91 4.87 -5.70
N GLY A 248 -17.08 4.63 -4.40
CA GLY A 248 -18.35 4.82 -3.70
C GLY A 248 -19.32 3.64 -3.81
N GLU A 249 -18.90 2.54 -4.42
CA GLU A 249 -19.68 1.30 -4.52
C GLU A 249 -19.26 0.25 -3.47
N GLY A 250 -18.49 0.68 -2.45
CA GLY A 250 -18.03 -0.15 -1.35
C GLY A 250 -16.67 -0.81 -1.58
N THR A 251 -16.23 -1.53 -0.56
CA THR A 251 -14.96 -2.27 -0.60
C THR A 251 -14.96 -3.36 -1.67
N ALA A 252 -13.80 -3.73 -2.19
CA ALA A 252 -13.72 -4.79 -3.20
C ALA A 252 -13.29 -6.14 -2.58
N ILE A 253 -14.09 -7.19 -2.86
CA ILE A 253 -13.71 -8.58 -2.56
C ILE A 253 -13.03 -9.15 -3.81
N LYS A 254 -11.73 -9.44 -3.69
CA LYS A 254 -10.91 -9.90 -4.82
C LYS A 254 -11.17 -11.37 -5.15
N LEU A 255 -11.62 -11.65 -6.37
CA LEU A 255 -11.73 -13.01 -6.91
C LEU A 255 -10.41 -13.46 -7.54
N LYS A 256 -9.73 -12.57 -8.26
CA LYS A 256 -8.41 -12.82 -8.84
C LYS A 256 -7.68 -11.54 -9.25
N ASP A 257 -6.35 -11.64 -9.33
CA ASP A 257 -5.48 -10.76 -10.11
C ASP A 257 -4.56 -11.56 -11.04
N SER A 258 -3.44 -10.99 -11.53
CA SER A 258 -2.49 -11.72 -12.38
C SER A 258 -1.61 -12.70 -11.61
N SER A 259 -1.51 -12.58 -10.29
CA SER A 259 -0.61 -13.35 -9.42
C SER A 259 -1.33 -14.42 -8.59
N VAL A 260 -2.64 -14.24 -8.32
CA VAL A 260 -3.44 -15.09 -7.44
C VAL A 260 -4.86 -15.28 -7.97
N ILE A 261 -5.42 -16.44 -7.66
CA ILE A 261 -6.86 -16.70 -7.62
C ILE A 261 -7.16 -16.98 -6.15
N THR A 262 -8.01 -16.18 -5.53
CA THR A 262 -8.40 -16.34 -4.14
C THR A 262 -9.20 -17.62 -3.93
N ASN A 263 -9.20 -18.14 -2.70
CA ASN A 263 -9.95 -19.35 -2.40
C ASN A 263 -11.47 -19.08 -2.47
N PRO A 264 -12.24 -19.83 -3.28
CA PRO A 264 -13.68 -19.56 -3.46
C PRO A 264 -14.52 -19.74 -2.19
N LYS A 265 -14.07 -20.53 -1.22
CA LYS A 265 -14.76 -20.61 0.07
C LYS A 265 -14.47 -19.38 0.95
N VAL A 266 -13.26 -18.81 0.83
CA VAL A 266 -12.90 -17.59 1.59
C VAL A 266 -13.64 -16.39 1.04
N HIS A 267 -13.57 -16.10 -0.28
CA HIS A 267 -14.28 -14.95 -0.81
C HIS A 267 -15.81 -15.12 -0.72
N GLY A 268 -16.35 -16.33 -0.90
CA GLY A 268 -17.78 -16.57 -0.67
C GLY A 268 -18.19 -16.31 0.79
N ARG A 269 -17.34 -16.63 1.77
CA ARG A 269 -17.59 -16.27 3.17
C ARG A 269 -17.54 -14.76 3.41
N MET A 270 -16.63 -14.04 2.74
CA MET A 270 -16.59 -12.57 2.81
C MET A 270 -17.87 -11.95 2.26
N GLU A 271 -18.39 -12.45 1.13
CA GLU A 271 -19.68 -12.02 0.56
C GLU A 271 -20.84 -12.28 1.55
N GLU A 272 -20.90 -13.48 2.16
CA GLU A 272 -21.92 -13.80 3.17
C GLU A 272 -21.87 -12.86 4.39
N VAL A 273 -20.66 -12.52 4.85
CA VAL A 273 -20.49 -11.58 5.97
C VAL A 273 -20.90 -10.17 5.57
N ALA A 274 -20.48 -9.69 4.39
CA ALA A 274 -20.86 -8.38 3.90
C ALA A 274 -22.40 -8.23 3.79
N GLU A 275 -23.07 -9.26 3.26
CA GLU A 275 -24.54 -9.28 3.17
C GLU A 275 -25.22 -9.33 4.56
N ALA A 276 -24.65 -10.08 5.52
CA ALA A 276 -25.23 -10.21 6.86
C ALA A 276 -25.12 -8.92 7.68
N GLU A 277 -24.02 -8.17 7.51
CA GLU A 277 -23.73 -6.94 8.24
C GLU A 277 -24.11 -5.65 7.48
N ASP A 278 -24.76 -5.78 6.30
CA ASP A 278 -25.20 -4.67 5.43
C ASP A 278 -24.01 -3.76 5.03
N VAL A 279 -22.87 -4.38 4.71
CA VAL A 279 -21.66 -3.70 4.24
C VAL A 279 -21.67 -3.63 2.72
N ASP A 280 -21.51 -2.43 2.16
CA ASP A 280 -21.43 -2.23 0.72
C ASP A 280 -20.12 -2.83 0.18
N TYR A 281 -20.23 -3.68 -0.86
CA TYR A 281 -19.09 -4.32 -1.50
C TYR A 281 -19.27 -4.51 -3.00
N GLN A 282 -18.16 -4.70 -3.70
CA GLN A 282 -18.11 -5.06 -5.11
C GLN A 282 -17.14 -6.22 -5.35
N LEU A 283 -17.32 -6.99 -6.43
CA LEU A 283 -16.43 -8.10 -6.78
C LEU A 283 -15.34 -7.65 -7.74
N GLU A 284 -14.10 -7.99 -7.44
CA GLU A 284 -12.94 -7.57 -8.21
C GLU A 284 -12.38 -8.70 -9.07
N VAL A 285 -12.21 -8.42 -10.37
CA VAL A 285 -11.44 -9.24 -11.31
C VAL A 285 -10.39 -8.34 -11.97
N LEU A 286 -9.19 -8.31 -11.43
CA LEU A 286 -8.09 -7.47 -11.91
C LEU A 286 -7.28 -8.22 -12.98
N PRO A 287 -7.14 -7.70 -14.21
CA PRO A 287 -6.40 -8.39 -15.27
C PRO A 287 -4.87 -8.35 -15.09
N ALA A 288 -4.34 -7.36 -14.36
CA ALA A 288 -2.92 -7.14 -14.11
C ALA A 288 -2.71 -6.77 -12.63
N GLY A 289 -1.45 -6.72 -12.17
CA GLY A 289 -1.09 -6.44 -10.78
C GLY A 289 -0.94 -7.72 -9.95
N GLY A 290 -0.56 -7.55 -8.71
CA GLY A 290 -0.37 -8.61 -7.71
C GLY A 290 -0.37 -7.97 -6.34
N THR A 291 -0.55 -8.78 -5.31
CA THR A 291 -0.63 -8.34 -3.91
C THR A 291 0.07 -9.37 -3.01
N ASP A 292 0.26 -9.05 -1.75
CA ASP A 292 0.78 -9.94 -0.72
C ASP A 292 0.04 -11.29 -0.63
N THR A 293 -1.20 -11.36 -1.12
CA THR A 293 -1.99 -12.59 -1.22
C THR A 293 -1.22 -13.72 -1.91
N ALA A 294 -0.50 -13.40 -3.00
CA ALA A 294 0.29 -14.38 -3.74
C ALA A 294 1.50 -14.91 -2.95
N GLY A 295 2.04 -14.10 -2.05
CA GLY A 295 3.12 -14.49 -1.14
C GLY A 295 2.66 -15.54 -0.15
N PHE A 296 1.53 -15.29 0.50
CA PHE A 296 0.92 -16.25 1.45
C PHE A 296 0.43 -17.53 0.76
N GLN A 297 -0.28 -17.42 -0.38
CA GLN A 297 -0.82 -18.58 -1.07
C GLN A 297 0.24 -19.65 -1.36
N ARG A 298 1.49 -19.25 -1.62
CA ARG A 298 2.58 -20.15 -2.03
C ARG A 298 3.47 -20.60 -0.88
N ALA A 299 3.20 -20.14 0.34
CA ALA A 299 3.98 -20.52 1.51
C ALA A 299 3.64 -21.95 1.96
N ARG A 300 4.64 -22.66 2.48
CA ARG A 300 4.51 -23.98 3.14
C ARG A 300 3.71 -25.05 2.39
N GLY A 301 3.44 -24.88 1.13
CA GLY A 301 2.70 -25.85 0.32
C GLY A 301 1.38 -25.32 -0.22
N ALA A 302 0.61 -24.61 0.51
CA ALA A 302 -0.47 -23.69 0.13
C ALA A 302 -1.27 -23.27 1.36
N ILE A 303 -1.52 -21.99 1.47
CA ILE A 303 -2.40 -21.41 2.50
C ILE A 303 -3.69 -20.98 1.80
N PRO A 304 -4.89 -21.26 2.34
CA PRO A 304 -6.13 -20.62 1.88
C PRO A 304 -6.01 -19.11 2.00
N VAL A 305 -6.34 -18.39 0.93
CA VAL A 305 -6.18 -16.92 0.91
C VAL A 305 -7.44 -16.23 0.44
N GLY A 306 -7.71 -15.06 1.02
CA GLY A 306 -8.65 -14.06 0.55
C GLY A 306 -7.97 -12.72 0.39
N ALA A 307 -8.66 -11.78 -0.24
CA ALA A 307 -8.21 -10.39 -0.30
C ALA A 307 -9.39 -9.43 -0.30
N ILE A 308 -9.22 -8.32 0.41
CA ILE A 308 -10.14 -7.20 0.46
C ILE A 308 -9.37 -5.98 -0.02
N SER A 309 -9.94 -5.23 -0.96
CA SER A 309 -9.23 -4.11 -1.58
C SER A 309 -10.00 -2.79 -1.45
N VAL A 310 -9.25 -1.69 -1.24
CA VAL A 310 -9.80 -0.34 -1.32
C VAL A 310 -9.76 0.15 -2.76
N PRO A 311 -10.91 0.40 -3.42
CA PRO A 311 -10.95 0.99 -4.75
C PRO A 311 -10.22 2.33 -4.76
N THR A 312 -9.22 2.47 -5.64
CA THR A 312 -8.37 3.65 -5.68
C THR A 312 -8.10 4.07 -7.13
N ARG A 313 -8.37 5.36 -7.45
CA ARG A 313 -8.02 5.97 -8.72
C ARG A 313 -6.59 6.45 -8.72
N TYR A 314 -5.98 6.51 -9.91
CA TYR A 314 -4.68 7.15 -10.14
C TYR A 314 -3.53 6.49 -9.39
N LEU A 315 -3.58 5.17 -9.23
CA LEU A 315 -2.54 4.38 -8.56
C LEU A 315 -1.14 4.69 -9.09
N HIS A 316 -0.14 4.60 -8.23
CA HIS A 316 1.26 4.92 -8.50
C HIS A 316 1.46 6.38 -8.97
N THR A 317 0.71 7.30 -8.35
CA THR A 317 0.89 8.74 -8.55
C THR A 317 0.88 9.48 -7.20
N VAL A 318 1.06 10.77 -7.23
CA VAL A 318 0.96 11.64 -6.02
C VAL A 318 -0.47 12.12 -5.75
N THR A 319 -1.45 11.65 -6.54
CA THR A 319 -2.87 12.04 -6.43
C THR A 319 -3.78 10.83 -6.42
N GLU A 320 -3.32 9.74 -5.86
CA GLU A 320 -4.15 8.58 -5.59
C GLU A 320 -5.40 9.01 -4.83
N SER A 321 -6.54 8.40 -5.13
CA SER A 321 -7.81 8.87 -4.57
C SER A 321 -8.73 7.70 -4.27
N ALA A 322 -9.16 7.60 -3.01
CA ALA A 322 -10.13 6.62 -2.52
C ALA A 322 -11.39 7.31 -1.99
N HIS A 323 -12.54 6.68 -2.08
CA HIS A 323 -13.77 7.21 -1.52
C HIS A 323 -13.85 6.99 0.00
N VAL A 324 -14.35 7.96 0.73
CA VAL A 324 -14.41 7.88 2.20
C VAL A 324 -15.27 6.72 2.71
N ASP A 325 -16.34 6.39 2.00
CA ASP A 325 -17.23 5.30 2.38
C ASP A 325 -16.64 3.92 2.01
N ASP A 326 -15.83 3.81 0.94
CA ASP A 326 -15.14 2.56 0.59
C ASP A 326 -14.08 2.19 1.63
N ILE A 327 -13.38 3.21 2.18
CA ILE A 327 -12.44 3.01 3.32
C ILE A 327 -13.22 2.49 4.54
N ALA A 328 -14.38 3.09 4.84
CA ALA A 328 -15.23 2.65 5.95
C ALA A 328 -15.72 1.22 5.75
N SER A 329 -16.24 0.89 4.56
CA SER A 329 -16.70 -0.47 4.22
C SER A 329 -15.58 -1.50 4.32
N THR A 330 -14.33 -1.13 3.98
CA THR A 330 -13.17 -2.02 4.12
C THR A 330 -12.90 -2.34 5.60
N ILE A 331 -12.93 -1.33 6.46
CA ILE A 331 -12.75 -1.52 7.91
C ILE A 331 -13.89 -2.37 8.48
N ASP A 332 -15.14 -2.08 8.09
CA ASP A 332 -16.32 -2.76 8.58
C ASP A 332 -16.34 -4.23 8.15
N LEU A 333 -16.06 -4.52 6.86
CA LEU A 333 -16.00 -5.90 6.36
C LEU A 333 -14.87 -6.70 7.01
N LEU A 334 -13.66 -6.11 7.11
CA LEU A 334 -12.55 -6.80 7.75
C LEU A 334 -12.85 -7.14 9.22
N THR A 335 -13.39 -6.17 9.97
CA THR A 335 -13.76 -6.37 11.37
C THR A 335 -14.79 -7.48 11.49
N ALA A 336 -15.89 -7.39 10.75
CA ALA A 336 -16.98 -8.38 10.81
C ALA A 336 -16.53 -9.78 10.37
N PHE A 337 -15.68 -9.87 9.35
CA PHE A 337 -15.10 -11.14 8.90
C PHE A 337 -14.30 -11.79 10.03
N LEU A 338 -13.38 -11.06 10.65
CA LEU A 338 -12.52 -11.57 11.73
C LEU A 338 -13.31 -11.95 13.00
N GLU A 339 -14.29 -11.13 13.40
CA GLU A 339 -15.18 -11.44 14.52
C GLU A 339 -16.07 -12.66 14.28
N SER A 340 -16.38 -12.96 13.00
CA SER A 340 -17.17 -14.13 12.63
C SER A 340 -16.37 -15.43 12.45
N GLU A 341 -15.04 -15.35 12.54
CA GLU A 341 -14.17 -16.52 12.42
C GLU A 341 -14.11 -17.27 13.76
N THR A 342 -14.52 -18.54 13.75
CA THR A 342 -14.56 -19.42 14.92
C THR A 342 -13.52 -20.53 14.88
N GLY A 343 -12.75 -20.64 13.79
CA GLY A 343 -11.82 -21.73 13.54
C GLY A 343 -12.48 -23.03 13.05
N ASP A 344 -13.82 -23.09 12.96
CA ASP A 344 -14.55 -24.27 12.50
C ASP A 344 -14.80 -24.27 10.97
N HIS A 345 -14.45 -23.17 10.27
CA HIS A 345 -14.65 -23.06 8.83
C HIS A 345 -13.62 -23.88 8.04
N ASP A 346 -14.08 -24.73 7.12
CA ASP A 346 -13.23 -25.53 6.25
C ASP A 346 -12.97 -24.83 4.93
N TYR A 347 -11.80 -24.19 4.81
CA TYR A 347 -11.33 -23.53 3.59
C TYR A 347 -10.51 -24.44 2.66
N MET A 348 -10.38 -25.75 2.95
CA MET A 348 -9.71 -26.68 2.05
C MET A 348 -10.57 -26.98 0.81
N LEU A 349 -9.96 -26.98 -0.39
CA LEU A 349 -10.63 -27.21 -1.68
C LEU A 349 -10.76 -28.71 -1.98
#